data_a8f5a17f5e1b90e037349b0cbb4f8265
#
_entry.id   a8f5a17f5e1b90e037349b0cbb4f8265
#
_cell.length_a   1.000
_cell.length_b   1.000
_cell.length_c   1.000
_cell.angle_alpha   90.00
_cell.angle_beta   90.00
_cell.angle_gamma   90.00
#
_symmetry.space_group_name_H-M   'P 1'
#
loop_
_entity.id
_entity.type
_entity.pdbx_description
1 polymer ?
#
loop_
_entity_poly.entity_id
_entity_poly.type
_entity_poly.pdbx_seq_one_letter_code
_entity_poly.pdbx_strand_id
1 'polypeptide(L)'
;TCKPFSIPVYIVLAAILLTASILSIIIYQKKYQNEYKTSEKSVILQEELSKSAFSVTSFQVTYRVISLVMFIFLFLPAVNPARIMENISRNVSLFTSGFAYGTYTKNIERALLRGWLPQSVVSLSFFSSMMACIGVIACGLASCISVGNNKLKRYAHITLISASSIVILSMFGILKAYSLICTNENVEKLKPVSPSGFVFFVVLSGIILITAIISLIKTPAPQKDEKPHIDAPLQLFLMLLPFLLLVFVFSYLPLWGWRYAFFDYSAGDVLSMEKWVGLKWFKAPFDNPATRSDILRVLKNTLAMSGLGILTSW
;
A
#
# COMPACT_ATOMS: atom_id res chain seq x y z
N THR A 1 -25.10 -2.36 0.53
CA THR A 1 -24.59 -3.69 0.15
C THR A 1 -23.17 -3.50 -0.40
N CYS A 2 -22.15 -3.80 0.42
CA CYS A 2 -20.79 -3.90 -0.06
C CYS A 2 -20.77 -5.04 -1.11
N LYS A 3 -20.72 -4.69 -2.39
CA LYS A 3 -20.41 -5.71 -3.40
C LYS A 3 -19.00 -6.18 -3.11
N PRO A 4 -18.75 -7.50 -2.98
CA PRO A 4 -17.40 -8.02 -2.90
C PRO A 4 -16.62 -7.55 -4.12
N PHE A 5 -15.32 -7.34 -3.98
CA PHE A 5 -14.42 -7.09 -5.10
C PHE A 5 -14.76 -8.08 -6.22
N SER A 6 -14.93 -7.59 -7.42
CA SER A 6 -15.29 -8.45 -8.54
C SER A 6 -14.20 -9.51 -8.74
N ILE A 7 -14.59 -10.76 -8.89
CA ILE A 7 -13.72 -11.91 -9.15
C ILE A 7 -12.57 -11.61 -10.14
N PRO A 8 -12.78 -10.83 -11.24
CA PRO A 8 -11.70 -10.46 -12.16
C PRO A 8 -10.55 -9.67 -11.50
N VAL A 9 -10.78 -8.88 -10.47
CA VAL A 9 -9.69 -8.14 -9.78
C VAL A 9 -8.75 -9.09 -9.05
N TYR A 10 -9.28 -10.13 -8.41
CA TYR A 10 -8.46 -11.15 -7.76
C TYR A 10 -7.65 -11.98 -8.77
N ILE A 11 -8.26 -12.29 -9.93
CA ILE A 11 -7.58 -13.01 -11.01
C ILE A 11 -6.42 -12.19 -11.57
N VAL A 12 -6.63 -10.90 -11.82
CA VAL A 12 -5.57 -9.98 -12.29
C VAL A 12 -4.45 -9.85 -11.27
N LEU A 13 -4.79 -9.71 -9.98
CA LEU A 13 -3.79 -9.61 -8.92
C LEU A 13 -2.98 -10.91 -8.78
N ALA A 14 -3.65 -12.07 -8.84
CA ALA A 14 -3.00 -13.36 -8.81
C ALA A 14 -2.10 -13.59 -10.06
N ALA A 15 -2.54 -13.16 -11.24
CA ALA A 15 -1.75 -13.23 -12.46
C ALA A 15 -0.48 -12.36 -12.39
N ILE A 16 -0.59 -11.14 -11.86
CA ILE A 16 0.56 -10.25 -11.64
C ILE A 16 1.56 -10.87 -10.66
N LEU A 17 1.07 -11.46 -9.56
CA LEU A 17 1.92 -12.10 -8.56
C LEU A 17 2.62 -13.35 -9.11
N LEU A 18 1.93 -14.16 -9.91
CA LEU A 18 2.49 -15.34 -10.58
C LEU A 18 3.54 -14.95 -11.62
N THR A 19 3.28 -13.95 -12.44
CA THR A 19 4.25 -13.47 -13.44
C THR A 19 5.49 -12.88 -12.79
N ALA A 20 5.34 -12.13 -11.70
CA ALA A 20 6.48 -11.61 -10.93
C ALA A 20 7.32 -12.73 -10.31
N SER A 21 6.69 -13.79 -9.80
CA SER A 21 7.37 -14.96 -9.24
C SER A 21 8.15 -15.74 -10.30
N ILE A 22 7.53 -15.99 -11.45
CA ILE A 22 8.16 -16.70 -12.58
C ILE A 22 9.35 -15.90 -13.12
N LEU A 23 9.19 -14.59 -13.28
CA LEU A 23 10.29 -13.69 -13.70
C LEU A 23 11.46 -13.72 -12.72
N SER A 24 11.19 -13.70 -11.42
CA SER A 24 12.24 -13.75 -10.41
C SER A 24 12.99 -15.07 -10.41
N ILE A 25 12.30 -16.20 -10.62
CA ILE A 25 12.93 -17.54 -10.75
C ILE A 25 13.79 -17.63 -12.02
N ILE A 26 13.32 -17.12 -13.15
CA ILE A 26 14.07 -17.13 -14.43
C ILE A 26 15.33 -16.27 -14.30
N ILE A 27 15.22 -15.08 -13.70
CA ILE A 27 16.38 -14.20 -13.47
C ILE A 27 17.41 -14.89 -12.54
N TYR A 28 16.94 -15.56 -11.51
CA TYR A 28 17.79 -16.30 -10.56
C TYR A 28 18.51 -17.47 -11.24
N GLN A 29 17.80 -18.32 -11.99
CA GLN A 29 18.41 -19.45 -12.70
C GLN A 29 19.44 -19.01 -13.74
N LYS A 30 19.15 -17.96 -14.51
CA LYS A 30 20.08 -17.41 -15.51
C LYS A 30 21.36 -16.86 -14.89
N LYS A 31 21.28 -16.35 -13.65
CA LYS A 31 22.42 -15.86 -12.90
C LYS A 31 23.27 -17.00 -12.34
N TYR A 32 22.64 -18.04 -11.77
CA TYR A 32 23.34 -19.16 -11.16
C TYR A 32 24.18 -19.96 -12.17
N GLN A 33 23.70 -20.12 -13.41
CA GLN A 33 24.43 -20.81 -14.47
C GLN A 33 25.70 -20.06 -14.91
N ASN A 34 25.77 -18.74 -14.73
CA ASN A 34 26.94 -17.95 -15.11
C ASN A 34 28.01 -17.85 -14.00
N GLU A 35 27.65 -18.05 -12.74
CA GLU A 35 28.57 -17.88 -11.59
C GLU A 35 29.45 -19.10 -11.33
N TYR A 36 29.11 -20.29 -11.81
CA TYR A 36 29.88 -21.53 -11.60
C TYR A 36 31.22 -21.57 -12.34
N LYS A 37 31.55 -20.55 -13.14
CA LYS A 37 32.73 -20.51 -14.01
C LYS A 37 33.86 -19.56 -13.58
N THR A 38 33.75 -18.91 -12.42
CA THR A 38 34.75 -17.91 -12.01
C THR A 38 35.50 -18.33 -10.76
N SER A 39 36.82 -18.40 -10.87
CA SER A 39 37.86 -18.83 -9.90
C SER A 39 37.75 -18.17 -8.51
N GLU A 40 38.05 -18.93 -7.42
CA GLU A 40 38.00 -18.54 -5.99
C GLU A 40 38.68 -17.19 -5.63
N LYS A 41 39.67 -16.75 -6.36
CA LYS A 41 40.35 -15.46 -6.11
C LYS A 41 39.53 -14.23 -6.48
N SER A 42 38.61 -14.36 -7.44
CA SER A 42 37.72 -13.29 -7.84
C SER A 42 36.52 -13.15 -6.86
N VAL A 43 36.20 -14.22 -6.12
CA VAL A 43 35.10 -14.24 -5.18
C VAL A 43 35.38 -13.36 -3.94
N ILE A 44 36.61 -13.44 -3.39
CA ILE A 44 37.00 -12.67 -2.19
C ILE A 44 37.04 -11.16 -2.50
N LEU A 45 37.61 -10.79 -3.62
CA LEU A 45 37.69 -9.39 -4.05
C LEU A 45 36.28 -8.82 -4.41
N GLN A 46 35.41 -9.65 -5.00
CA GLN A 46 34.04 -9.28 -5.28
C GLN A 46 33.20 -9.19 -4.00
N GLU A 47 33.48 -9.99 -2.99
CA GLU A 47 32.76 -9.94 -1.71
C GLU A 47 33.10 -8.66 -0.92
N GLU A 48 34.34 -8.22 -0.89
CA GLU A 48 34.72 -6.93 -0.29
C GLU A 48 34.16 -5.73 -1.05
N LEU A 49 34.21 -5.76 -2.37
CA LEU A 49 33.61 -4.73 -3.23
C LEU A 49 32.08 -4.72 -3.11
N SER A 50 31.44 -5.89 -2.95
CA SER A 50 29.99 -5.98 -2.76
C SER A 50 29.56 -5.42 -1.40
N LYS A 51 30.29 -5.71 -0.32
CA LYS A 51 30.02 -5.14 1.01
C LYS A 51 30.05 -3.61 1.01
N SER A 52 30.99 -3.00 0.28
CA SER A 52 31.02 -1.54 0.15
C SER A 52 29.91 -0.98 -0.73
N ALA A 53 29.51 -1.70 -1.78
CA ALA A 53 28.44 -1.29 -2.68
C ALA A 53 27.04 -1.36 -2.02
N PHE A 54 26.85 -2.26 -1.05
CA PHE A 54 25.60 -2.42 -0.31
C PHE A 54 25.52 -1.57 0.98
N SER A 55 26.50 -0.69 1.23
CA SER A 55 26.46 0.22 2.38
C SER A 55 25.18 1.08 2.36
N VAL A 56 24.54 1.22 3.53
CA VAL A 56 23.28 1.98 3.69
C VAL A 56 23.58 3.30 4.35
N THR A 57 23.16 4.40 3.73
CA THR A 57 23.24 5.75 4.31
C THR A 57 21.99 6.12 5.09
N SER A 58 22.10 7.00 6.09
CA SER A 58 20.95 7.48 6.88
C SER A 58 19.82 8.05 5.98
N PHE A 59 20.16 8.74 4.90
CA PHE A 59 19.17 9.26 3.95
C PHE A 59 18.38 8.15 3.24
N GLN A 60 19.02 7.01 2.98
CA GLN A 60 18.36 5.84 2.38
C GLN A 60 17.35 5.22 3.36
N VAL A 61 17.69 5.14 4.63
CA VAL A 61 16.75 4.68 5.66
C VAL A 61 15.55 5.64 5.75
N THR A 62 15.81 6.94 5.74
CA THR A 62 14.77 7.96 5.84
C THR A 62 13.72 7.84 4.74
N TYR A 63 14.13 7.83 3.46
CA TYR A 63 13.11 7.73 2.40
C TYR A 63 12.42 6.36 2.36
N ARG A 64 13.07 5.26 2.81
CA ARG A 64 12.44 3.94 2.92
C ARG A 64 11.33 3.94 3.96
N VAL A 65 11.61 4.45 5.15
CA VAL A 65 10.62 4.56 6.23
C VAL A 65 9.45 5.45 5.81
N ILE A 66 9.75 6.62 5.23
CA ILE A 66 8.71 7.55 4.78
C ILE A 66 7.87 6.97 3.65
N SER A 67 8.47 6.26 2.68
CA SER A 67 7.74 5.56 1.63
C SER A 67 6.80 4.49 2.18
N LEU A 68 7.24 3.75 3.22
CA LEU A 68 6.39 2.78 3.91
C LEU A 68 5.20 3.47 4.60
N VAL A 69 5.44 4.54 5.33
CA VAL A 69 4.38 5.33 6.00
C VAL A 69 3.39 5.87 4.97
N MET A 70 3.89 6.43 3.87
CA MET A 70 3.05 6.95 2.79
C MET A 70 2.23 5.84 2.12
N PHE A 71 2.80 4.64 1.97
CA PHE A 71 2.09 3.47 1.45
C PHE A 71 0.96 3.01 2.40
N ILE A 72 1.18 3.04 3.71
CA ILE A 72 0.12 2.76 4.71
C ILE A 72 -0.99 3.81 4.60
N PHE A 73 -0.65 5.09 4.48
CA PHE A 73 -1.63 6.19 4.34
C PHE A 73 -2.49 6.08 3.08
N LEU A 74 -2.00 5.40 2.04
CA LEU A 74 -2.76 5.11 0.84
C LEU A 74 -4.08 4.37 1.12
N PHE A 75 -4.10 3.51 2.14
CA PHE A 75 -5.26 2.69 2.52
C PHE A 75 -6.11 3.29 3.64
N LEU A 76 -5.67 4.37 4.28
CA LEU A 76 -6.39 5.00 5.38
C LEU A 76 -7.43 6.00 4.88
N PRO A 77 -8.75 5.78 5.11
CA PRO A 77 -9.80 6.71 4.69
C PRO A 77 -9.69 8.09 5.37
N ALA A 78 -9.17 8.14 6.60
CA ALA A 78 -9.06 9.38 7.38
C ALA A 78 -8.13 10.42 6.72
N VAL A 79 -7.15 9.97 5.94
CA VAL A 79 -6.12 10.81 5.31
C VAL A 79 -6.38 10.99 3.81
N ASN A 80 -7.54 10.57 3.29
CA ASN A 80 -7.82 10.63 1.87
C ASN A 80 -8.03 12.07 1.35
N PRO A 81 -7.10 12.63 0.54
CA PRO A 81 -7.25 13.97 -0.02
C PRO A 81 -8.28 14.05 -1.17
N ALA A 82 -8.63 12.92 -1.77
CA ALA A 82 -9.58 12.88 -2.89
C ALA A 82 -11.05 12.96 -2.43
N ARG A 83 -11.29 12.98 -1.13
CA ARG A 83 -12.62 13.18 -0.55
C ARG A 83 -12.98 14.68 -0.56
N ILE A 84 -13.29 15.22 -1.73
CA ILE A 84 -13.56 16.65 -1.93
C ILE A 84 -15.03 17.06 -1.78
N MET A 85 -15.95 16.09 -1.62
CA MET A 85 -17.40 16.32 -1.41
C MET A 85 -17.94 15.42 -0.31
N GLU A 86 -18.93 15.91 0.47
CA GLU A 86 -19.54 15.16 1.58
C GLU A 86 -20.28 13.90 1.12
N ASN A 87 -20.91 13.96 -0.05
CA ASN A 87 -21.66 12.85 -0.64
C ASN A 87 -20.80 11.67 -1.11
N ILE A 88 -19.50 11.83 -1.11
CA ILE A 88 -18.56 10.73 -1.33
C ILE A 88 -18.44 9.93 -0.03
N SER A 89 -18.53 8.60 -0.13
CA SER A 89 -18.51 7.70 1.02
C SER A 89 -17.40 8.05 2.03
N ARG A 90 -17.77 8.16 3.31
CA ARG A 90 -16.82 8.52 4.40
C ARG A 90 -15.65 7.54 4.57
N ASN A 91 -15.82 6.30 4.11
CA ASN A 91 -14.85 5.21 4.26
C ASN A 91 -14.04 4.91 2.99
N VAL A 92 -13.88 5.89 2.10
CA VAL A 92 -13.10 5.74 0.87
C VAL A 92 -11.66 6.16 1.12
N SER A 93 -10.70 5.25 0.89
CA SER A 93 -9.27 5.56 0.91
C SER A 93 -8.81 6.17 -0.42
N LEU A 94 -7.60 6.72 -0.45
CA LEU A 94 -7.01 7.23 -1.70
C LEU A 94 -6.86 6.10 -2.73
N PHE A 95 -6.48 4.89 -2.28
CA PHE A 95 -6.42 3.71 -3.15
C PHE A 95 -7.78 3.38 -3.78
N THR A 96 -8.84 3.39 -2.97
CA THR A 96 -10.20 3.14 -3.48
C THR A 96 -10.64 4.24 -4.44
N SER A 97 -10.30 5.49 -4.18
CA SER A 97 -10.60 6.63 -5.06
C SER A 97 -9.88 6.51 -6.41
N GLY A 98 -8.66 5.98 -6.44
CA GLY A 98 -7.87 5.83 -7.67
C GLY A 98 -8.26 4.60 -8.51
N PHE A 99 -8.55 3.45 -7.87
CA PHE A 99 -8.70 2.17 -8.57
C PHE A 99 -10.09 1.54 -8.50
N ALA A 100 -10.90 1.87 -7.49
CA ALA A 100 -12.25 1.29 -7.34
C ALA A 100 -13.35 2.30 -7.71
N TYR A 101 -13.36 2.72 -8.94
CA TYR A 101 -14.25 3.74 -9.50
C TYR A 101 -15.75 3.44 -9.34
N GLY A 102 -16.16 2.16 -9.28
CA GLY A 102 -17.55 1.78 -9.23
C GLY A 102 -18.34 2.23 -7.99
N THR A 103 -17.70 2.35 -6.83
CA THR A 103 -18.35 2.83 -5.60
C THR A 103 -18.35 4.36 -5.50
N TYR A 104 -17.35 4.98 -6.13
CA TYR A 104 -17.16 6.42 -6.20
C TYR A 104 -18.12 7.08 -7.17
N THR A 105 -18.45 6.40 -8.28
CA THR A 105 -19.23 6.94 -9.40
C THR A 105 -20.72 7.14 -9.09
N LYS A 106 -21.36 6.30 -8.30
CA LYS A 106 -22.84 6.39 -8.13
C LYS A 106 -23.33 7.73 -7.60
N ASN A 107 -22.60 8.33 -6.67
CA ASN A 107 -22.97 9.62 -6.10
C ASN A 107 -22.56 10.78 -7.01
N ILE A 108 -21.42 10.64 -7.70
CA ILE A 108 -20.93 11.60 -8.68
C ILE A 108 -21.79 11.56 -9.95
N GLU A 109 -22.20 10.38 -10.40
CA GLU A 109 -23.09 10.20 -11.55
C GLU A 109 -24.40 10.96 -11.39
N ARG A 110 -25.01 10.93 -10.18
CA ARG A 110 -26.21 11.72 -9.88
C ARG A 110 -25.96 13.23 -9.97
N ALA A 111 -24.78 13.71 -9.53
CA ALA A 111 -24.43 15.12 -9.61
C ALA A 111 -24.16 15.55 -11.06
N LEU A 112 -23.54 14.67 -11.87
CA LEU A 112 -23.33 14.88 -13.30
C LEU A 112 -24.65 14.91 -14.07
N LEU A 113 -25.54 13.93 -13.86
CA LEU A 113 -26.84 13.85 -14.54
C LEU A 113 -27.74 15.05 -14.24
N ARG A 114 -27.60 15.65 -13.04
CA ARG A 114 -28.32 16.85 -12.63
C ARG A 114 -27.63 18.16 -13.09
N GLY A 115 -26.51 18.08 -13.79
CA GLY A 115 -25.74 19.25 -14.25
C GLY A 115 -25.10 20.06 -13.11
N TRP A 116 -25.03 19.51 -11.88
CA TRP A 116 -24.44 20.23 -10.73
C TRP A 116 -22.91 20.27 -10.79
N LEU A 117 -22.30 19.29 -11.44
CA LEU A 117 -20.86 19.13 -11.50
C LEU A 117 -20.43 18.93 -12.95
N PRO A 118 -19.47 19.71 -13.46
CA PRO A 118 -18.94 19.51 -14.82
C PRO A 118 -18.05 18.26 -14.88
N GLN A 119 -18.13 17.54 -16.00
CA GLN A 119 -17.36 16.32 -16.26
C GLN A 119 -15.84 16.54 -16.13
N SER A 120 -15.36 17.73 -16.50
CA SER A 120 -13.93 18.08 -16.42
C SER A 120 -13.37 18.05 -15.00
N VAL A 121 -14.16 18.47 -14.00
CA VAL A 121 -13.74 18.45 -12.58
C VAL A 121 -13.67 17.03 -12.06
N VAL A 122 -14.62 16.17 -12.45
CA VAL A 122 -14.64 14.76 -12.07
C VAL A 122 -13.43 14.02 -12.66
N SER A 123 -13.18 14.21 -13.96
CA SER A 123 -12.04 13.57 -14.63
C SER A 123 -10.71 14.06 -14.08
N LEU A 124 -10.57 15.35 -13.75
CA LEU A 124 -9.38 15.89 -13.10
C LEU A 124 -9.15 15.26 -11.71
N SER A 125 -10.18 15.19 -10.87
CA SER A 125 -10.08 14.58 -9.54
C SER A 125 -9.71 13.10 -9.62
N PHE A 126 -10.36 12.36 -10.52
CA PHE A 126 -10.10 10.94 -10.71
C PHE A 126 -8.69 10.67 -11.23
N PHE A 127 -8.29 11.35 -12.31
CA PHE A 127 -6.95 11.20 -12.89
C PHE A 127 -5.86 11.55 -11.89
N SER A 128 -6.04 12.64 -11.13
CA SER A 128 -5.10 13.04 -10.08
C SER A 128 -5.03 11.99 -8.97
N SER A 129 -6.15 11.41 -8.52
CA SER A 129 -6.17 10.34 -7.52
C SER A 129 -5.45 9.08 -8.00
N MET A 130 -5.68 8.69 -9.25
CA MET A 130 -5.04 7.53 -9.86
C MET A 130 -3.52 7.74 -9.98
N MET A 131 -3.09 8.90 -10.46
CA MET A 131 -1.67 9.24 -10.56
C MET A 131 -0.98 9.33 -9.21
N ALA A 132 -1.66 9.84 -8.18
CA ALA A 132 -1.15 9.83 -6.81
C ALA A 132 -0.93 8.39 -6.31
N CYS A 133 -1.89 7.48 -6.53
CA CYS A 133 -1.76 6.07 -6.16
C CYS A 133 -0.57 5.40 -6.85
N ILE A 134 -0.44 5.58 -8.16
CA ILE A 134 0.67 5.03 -8.95
C ILE A 134 2.01 5.59 -8.44
N GLY A 135 2.07 6.90 -8.17
CA GLY A 135 3.27 7.55 -7.62
C GLY A 135 3.66 7.01 -6.25
N VAL A 136 2.71 6.82 -5.33
CA VAL A 136 2.97 6.24 -4.00
C VAL A 136 3.47 4.80 -4.10
N ILE A 137 2.85 3.97 -4.94
CA ILE A 137 3.27 2.59 -5.18
C ILE A 137 4.68 2.57 -5.79
N ALA A 138 4.95 3.44 -6.76
CA ALA A 138 6.26 3.56 -7.38
C ALA A 138 7.35 4.00 -6.37
N CYS A 139 7.05 4.91 -5.44
CA CYS A 139 7.95 5.26 -4.33
C CYS A 139 8.26 4.05 -3.45
N GLY A 140 7.27 3.25 -3.10
CA GLY A 140 7.45 2.01 -2.33
C GLY A 140 8.36 1.01 -3.04
N LEU A 141 8.08 0.71 -4.31
CA LEU A 141 8.88 -0.21 -5.12
C LEU A 141 10.31 0.28 -5.32
N ALA A 142 10.49 1.57 -5.66
CA ALA A 142 11.82 2.15 -5.82
C ALA A 142 12.63 2.13 -4.51
N SER A 143 11.97 2.32 -3.36
CA SER A 143 12.60 2.20 -2.05
C SER A 143 13.13 0.79 -1.80
N CYS A 144 12.40 -0.25 -2.20
CA CYS A 144 12.86 -1.64 -2.13
C CYS A 144 14.06 -1.89 -3.05
N ILE A 145 14.00 -1.42 -4.32
CA ILE A 145 15.08 -1.57 -5.31
C ILE A 145 16.36 -0.85 -4.87
N SER A 146 16.25 0.20 -4.08
CA SER A 146 17.37 0.99 -3.56
C SER A 146 18.35 0.19 -2.68
N VAL A 147 18.02 -1.04 -2.29
CA VAL A 147 18.89 -1.94 -1.53
C VAL A 147 19.94 -2.62 -2.43
N GLY A 148 19.80 -2.57 -3.75
CA GLY A 148 20.75 -3.14 -4.70
C GLY A 148 22.09 -2.42 -4.77
N ASN A 149 22.91 -2.80 -5.76
CA ASN A 149 24.22 -2.19 -6.03
C ASN A 149 24.12 -0.73 -6.52
N ASN A 150 25.25 -0.04 -6.70
CA ASN A 150 25.26 1.39 -7.06
C ASN A 150 24.46 1.72 -8.32
N LYS A 151 24.45 0.82 -9.30
CA LYS A 151 23.65 1.00 -10.52
C LYS A 151 22.16 0.98 -10.22
N LEU A 152 21.69 0.01 -9.45
CA LEU A 152 20.28 -0.08 -9.00
C LEU A 152 19.89 1.05 -8.07
N LYS A 153 20.77 1.43 -7.12
CA LYS A 153 20.56 2.61 -6.25
C LYS A 153 20.31 3.85 -7.07
N ARG A 154 21.08 4.09 -8.12
CA ARG A 154 20.95 5.27 -8.97
C ARG A 154 19.62 5.27 -9.73
N TYR A 155 19.22 4.13 -10.32
CA TYR A 155 17.89 4.00 -10.92
C TYR A 155 16.76 4.21 -9.90
N ALA A 156 16.90 3.62 -8.71
CA ALA A 156 15.92 3.79 -7.64
C ALA A 156 15.78 5.26 -7.20
N HIS A 157 16.89 6.01 -7.10
CA HIS A 157 16.84 7.42 -6.75
C HIS A 157 16.16 8.25 -7.85
N ILE A 158 16.44 7.98 -9.13
CA ILE A 158 15.78 8.66 -10.25
C ILE A 158 14.27 8.36 -10.25
N THR A 159 13.88 7.10 -10.04
CA THR A 159 12.47 6.72 -9.95
C THR A 159 11.78 7.32 -8.72
N LEU A 160 12.47 7.42 -7.56
CA LEU A 160 11.95 8.10 -6.38
C LEU A 160 11.69 9.59 -6.64
N ILE A 161 12.62 10.28 -7.30
CA ILE A 161 12.48 11.70 -7.64
C ILE A 161 11.29 11.89 -8.58
N SER A 162 11.17 11.10 -9.65
CA SER A 162 10.05 11.20 -10.59
C SER A 162 8.72 10.85 -9.93
N ALA A 163 8.66 9.77 -9.16
CA ALA A 163 7.44 9.31 -8.50
C ALA A 163 6.97 10.31 -7.42
N SER A 164 7.86 10.83 -6.58
CA SER A 164 7.51 11.84 -5.58
C SER A 164 7.03 13.14 -6.21
N SER A 165 7.62 13.56 -7.34
CA SER A 165 7.18 14.72 -8.11
C SER A 165 5.77 14.51 -8.69
N ILE A 166 5.47 13.31 -9.21
CA ILE A 166 4.14 12.94 -9.69
C ILE A 166 3.11 13.00 -8.55
N VAL A 167 3.44 12.51 -7.35
CA VAL A 167 2.54 12.60 -6.19
C VAL A 167 2.25 14.07 -5.85
N ILE A 168 3.28 14.92 -5.75
CA ILE A 168 3.11 16.35 -5.46
C ILE A 168 2.20 17.00 -6.50
N LEU A 169 2.48 16.80 -7.78
CA LEU A 169 1.68 17.37 -8.88
C LEU A 169 0.23 16.88 -8.83
N SER A 170 0.03 15.60 -8.55
CA SER A 170 -1.30 15.01 -8.40
C SER A 170 -2.08 15.62 -7.23
N MET A 171 -1.40 15.90 -6.11
CA MET A 171 -2.02 16.56 -4.97
C MET A 171 -2.50 17.98 -5.33
N PHE A 172 -1.72 18.74 -6.10
CA PHE A 172 -2.17 20.04 -6.62
C PHE A 172 -3.35 19.90 -7.58
N GLY A 173 -3.41 18.83 -8.38
CA GLY A 173 -4.57 18.52 -9.22
C GLY A 173 -5.85 18.29 -8.42
N ILE A 174 -5.77 17.56 -7.31
CA ILE A 174 -6.91 17.36 -6.38
C ILE A 174 -7.32 18.70 -5.75
N LEU A 175 -6.36 19.51 -5.30
CA LEU A 175 -6.64 20.82 -4.74
C LEU A 175 -7.32 21.76 -5.76
N LYS A 176 -6.90 21.75 -7.01
CA LYS A 176 -7.55 22.48 -8.08
C LYS A 176 -8.98 21.99 -8.35
N ALA A 177 -9.21 20.68 -8.34
CA ALA A 177 -10.56 20.13 -8.46
C ALA A 177 -11.45 20.61 -7.29
N TYR A 178 -10.93 20.62 -6.07
CA TYR A 178 -11.63 21.15 -4.89
C TYR A 178 -11.96 22.63 -5.05
N SER A 179 -11.01 23.47 -5.49
CA SER A 179 -11.27 24.90 -5.71
C SER A 179 -12.35 25.15 -6.75
N LEU A 180 -12.39 24.35 -7.83
CA LEU A 180 -13.43 24.45 -8.87
C LEU A 180 -14.81 24.03 -8.34
N ILE A 181 -14.89 23.13 -7.36
CA ILE A 181 -16.14 22.79 -6.70
C ILE A 181 -16.59 23.94 -5.80
N CYS A 182 -15.68 24.56 -5.05
CA CYS A 182 -15.99 25.69 -4.17
C CYS A 182 -16.49 26.94 -4.90
N THR A 183 -16.07 27.12 -6.16
CA THR A 183 -16.49 28.26 -7.03
C THR A 183 -17.74 27.95 -7.86
N ASN A 184 -18.32 26.75 -7.75
CA ASN A 184 -19.48 26.33 -8.52
C ASN A 184 -20.76 26.96 -7.95
N GLU A 185 -21.69 27.34 -8.82
CA GLU A 185 -23.01 27.87 -8.43
C GLU A 185 -23.83 26.93 -7.54
N ASN A 186 -23.61 25.62 -7.66
CA ASN A 186 -24.29 24.58 -6.88
C ASN A 186 -23.50 24.13 -5.64
N VAL A 187 -22.60 24.95 -5.09
CA VAL A 187 -21.73 24.62 -3.96
C VAL A 187 -22.48 24.10 -2.73
N GLU A 188 -23.64 24.67 -2.43
CA GLU A 188 -24.49 24.23 -1.30
C GLU A 188 -25.01 22.79 -1.45
N LYS A 189 -25.26 22.36 -2.69
CA LYS A 189 -25.73 21.00 -2.99
C LYS A 189 -24.57 19.99 -3.02
N LEU A 190 -23.39 20.43 -3.41
CA LEU A 190 -22.18 19.60 -3.51
C LEU A 190 -21.46 19.41 -2.17
N LYS A 191 -21.65 20.35 -1.23
CA LYS A 191 -21.05 20.34 0.12
C LYS A 191 -19.56 19.99 0.07
N PRO A 192 -18.69 20.90 -0.39
CA PRO A 192 -17.27 20.64 -0.50
C PRO A 192 -16.65 20.36 0.86
N VAL A 193 -15.76 19.36 0.90
CA VAL A 193 -14.99 18.97 2.09
C VAL A 193 -13.53 19.29 1.84
N SER A 194 -12.91 19.98 2.79
CA SER A 194 -11.47 20.30 2.70
C SER A 194 -10.61 19.04 2.60
N PRO A 195 -9.71 18.96 1.62
CA PRO A 195 -8.80 17.82 1.44
C PRO A 195 -7.66 17.83 2.46
N SER A 196 -7.96 17.65 3.76
CA SER A 196 -6.97 17.74 4.86
C SER A 196 -5.78 16.79 4.69
N GLY A 197 -5.99 15.63 4.07
CA GLY A 197 -4.93 14.67 3.76
C GLY A 197 -3.86 15.17 2.78
N PHE A 198 -4.16 16.22 2.00
CA PHE A 198 -3.23 16.84 1.06
C PHE A 198 -1.86 17.17 1.69
N VAL A 199 -1.86 17.79 2.87
CA VAL A 199 -0.64 18.24 3.56
C VAL A 199 0.28 17.06 3.88
N PHE A 200 -0.27 15.94 4.35
CA PHE A 200 0.53 14.76 4.67
C PHE A 200 1.25 14.22 3.44
N PHE A 201 0.55 14.02 2.33
CA PHE A 201 1.15 13.48 1.12
C PHE A 201 2.19 14.43 0.51
N VAL A 202 1.94 15.75 0.52
CA VAL A 202 2.90 16.75 0.00
C VAL A 202 4.15 16.81 0.87
N VAL A 203 4.02 16.85 2.19
CA VAL A 203 5.17 16.90 3.11
C VAL A 203 6.00 15.63 2.99
N LEU A 204 5.38 14.46 3.07
CA LEU A 204 6.10 13.18 2.97
C LEU A 204 6.79 13.02 1.61
N SER A 205 6.12 13.37 0.51
CA SER A 205 6.71 13.33 -0.83
C SER A 205 7.83 14.35 -0.98
N GLY A 206 7.72 15.52 -0.38
CA GLY A 206 8.78 16.53 -0.35
C GLY A 206 10.04 16.04 0.36
N ILE A 207 9.89 15.36 1.50
CA ILE A 207 11.02 14.75 2.23
C ILE A 207 11.65 13.63 1.39
N ILE A 208 10.85 12.77 0.76
CA ILE A 208 11.36 11.72 -0.15
C ILE A 208 12.16 12.36 -1.30
N LEU A 209 11.63 13.40 -1.92
CA LEU A 209 12.27 14.09 -3.03
C LEU A 209 13.63 14.67 -2.62
N ILE A 210 13.70 15.40 -1.51
CA ILE A 210 14.95 15.99 -1.00
C ILE A 210 15.96 14.90 -0.64
N THR A 211 15.55 13.88 0.10
CA THR A 211 16.45 12.80 0.52
C THR A 211 16.92 11.94 -0.65
N ALA A 212 16.09 11.74 -1.68
CA ALA A 212 16.45 11.03 -2.90
C ALA A 212 17.46 11.82 -3.74
N ILE A 213 17.31 13.16 -3.86
CA ILE A 213 18.28 14.03 -4.54
C ILE A 213 19.64 13.98 -3.82
N ILE A 214 19.65 14.16 -2.50
CA ILE A 214 20.88 14.09 -1.71
C ILE A 214 21.54 12.72 -1.87
N SER A 215 20.76 11.64 -1.82
CA SER A 215 21.27 10.28 -2.01
C SER A 215 21.81 10.04 -3.42
N LEU A 216 21.18 10.61 -4.45
CA LEU A 216 21.66 10.51 -5.83
C LEU A 216 23.01 11.18 -6.01
N ILE A 217 23.21 12.35 -5.39
CA ILE A 217 24.49 13.09 -5.45
C ILE A 217 25.59 12.35 -4.70
N LYS A 218 25.25 11.72 -3.56
CA LYS A 218 26.22 10.97 -2.73
C LYS A 218 26.52 9.56 -3.25
N THR A 219 25.68 9.00 -4.12
CA THR A 219 25.91 7.66 -4.68
C THR A 219 27.01 7.72 -5.76
N PRO A 220 28.11 6.95 -5.60
CA PRO A 220 29.18 6.94 -6.57
C PRO A 220 28.69 6.50 -7.95
N ALA A 221 29.36 6.97 -8.99
CA ALA A 221 29.03 6.59 -10.37
C ALA A 221 29.26 5.07 -10.54
N PRO A 222 28.31 4.36 -11.16
CA PRO A 222 28.47 2.93 -11.41
C PRO A 222 29.64 2.69 -12.39
N GLN A 223 30.38 1.61 -12.20
CA GLN A 223 31.39 1.21 -13.15
C GLN A 223 30.77 0.85 -14.51
N LYS A 224 31.52 1.06 -15.61
CA LYS A 224 31.03 0.93 -16.98
C LYS A 224 30.42 -0.45 -17.29
N ASP A 225 30.96 -1.51 -16.66
CA ASP A 225 30.52 -2.91 -16.84
C ASP A 225 29.71 -3.47 -15.65
N GLU A 226 29.33 -2.62 -14.69
CA GLU A 226 28.55 -3.04 -13.52
C GLU A 226 27.15 -3.47 -13.95
N LYS A 227 26.81 -4.76 -13.75
CA LYS A 227 25.45 -5.27 -14.00
C LYS A 227 24.56 -4.96 -12.80
N PRO A 228 23.27 -4.66 -13.03
CA PRO A 228 22.30 -4.51 -11.93
C PRO A 228 22.28 -5.78 -11.07
N HIS A 229 22.58 -5.65 -9.79
CA HIS A 229 22.64 -6.76 -8.85
C HIS A 229 21.88 -6.42 -7.58
N ILE A 230 21.05 -7.36 -7.14
CA ILE A 230 20.31 -7.28 -5.88
C ILE A 230 21.00 -8.22 -4.90
N ASP A 231 21.15 -7.81 -3.66
CA ASP A 231 21.72 -8.63 -2.60
C ASP A 231 20.93 -9.93 -2.39
N ALA A 232 21.62 -11.02 -2.08
CA ALA A 232 21.01 -12.35 -1.96
C ALA A 232 19.86 -12.41 -0.94
N PRO A 233 19.97 -11.81 0.26
CA PRO A 233 18.85 -11.75 1.20
C PRO A 233 17.60 -11.06 0.62
N LEU A 234 17.78 -9.98 -0.15
CA LEU A 234 16.67 -9.28 -0.76
C LEU A 234 16.05 -10.09 -1.91
N GLN A 235 16.85 -10.82 -2.68
CA GLN A 235 16.32 -11.72 -3.70
C GLN A 235 15.42 -12.80 -3.09
N LEU A 236 15.85 -13.43 -2.00
CA LEU A 236 15.05 -14.41 -1.25
C LEU A 236 13.76 -13.78 -0.70
N PHE A 237 13.85 -12.58 -0.14
CA PHE A 237 12.66 -11.86 0.33
C PHE A 237 11.68 -11.55 -0.80
N LEU A 238 12.15 -11.09 -1.97
CA LEU A 238 11.31 -10.82 -3.13
C LEU A 238 10.65 -12.10 -3.68
N MET A 239 11.32 -13.24 -3.60
CA MET A 239 10.74 -14.55 -3.94
C MET A 239 9.63 -14.94 -2.95
N LEU A 240 9.79 -14.61 -1.67
CA LEU A 240 8.80 -14.90 -0.63
C LEU A 240 7.63 -13.91 -0.64
N LEU A 241 7.84 -12.70 -1.13
CA LEU A 241 6.86 -11.60 -1.10
C LEU A 241 5.48 -11.97 -1.66
N PRO A 242 5.34 -12.64 -2.82
CA PRO A 242 4.03 -13.06 -3.33
C PRO A 242 3.25 -13.95 -2.36
N PHE A 243 3.95 -14.88 -1.69
CA PHE A 243 3.33 -15.76 -0.70
C PHE A 243 2.93 -14.99 0.56
N LEU A 244 3.75 -14.05 1.02
CA LEU A 244 3.41 -13.18 2.15
C LEU A 244 2.18 -12.31 1.84
N LEU A 245 2.08 -11.77 0.62
CA LEU A 245 0.90 -11.03 0.19
C LEU A 245 -0.35 -11.91 0.15
N LEU A 246 -0.25 -13.14 -0.35
CA LEU A 246 -1.36 -14.10 -0.32
C LEU A 246 -1.80 -14.39 1.12
N VAL A 247 -0.87 -14.69 2.01
CA VAL A 247 -1.16 -14.90 3.43
C VAL A 247 -1.82 -13.66 4.04
N PHE A 248 -1.32 -12.47 3.74
CA PHE A 248 -1.92 -11.22 4.22
C PHE A 248 -3.37 -11.06 3.72
N VAL A 249 -3.61 -11.24 2.44
CA VAL A 249 -4.95 -11.07 1.85
C VAL A 249 -5.92 -12.11 2.40
N PHE A 250 -5.54 -13.38 2.50
CA PHE A 250 -6.48 -14.43 2.90
C PHE A 250 -6.60 -14.60 4.41
N SER A 251 -5.56 -14.30 5.19
CA SER A 251 -5.58 -14.48 6.64
C SER A 251 -5.85 -13.19 7.41
N TYR A 252 -5.27 -12.06 7.00
CA TYR A 252 -5.37 -10.80 7.76
C TYR A 252 -6.49 -9.89 7.27
N LEU A 253 -6.77 -9.83 5.97
CA LEU A 253 -7.83 -8.97 5.46
C LEU A 253 -9.22 -9.32 6.03
N PRO A 254 -9.60 -10.60 6.21
CA PRO A 254 -10.87 -10.97 6.86
C PRO A 254 -10.96 -10.50 8.31
N LEU A 255 -9.82 -10.42 9.03
CA LEU A 255 -9.78 -9.91 10.40
C LEU A 255 -10.20 -8.43 10.51
N TRP A 256 -10.15 -7.67 9.41
CA TRP A 256 -10.68 -6.32 9.34
C TRP A 256 -12.18 -6.24 9.70
N GLY A 257 -12.91 -7.33 9.47
CA GLY A 257 -14.31 -7.47 9.88
C GLY A 257 -14.53 -7.48 11.40
N TRP A 258 -13.50 -7.84 12.20
CA TRP A 258 -13.60 -7.87 13.66
C TRP A 258 -13.86 -6.49 14.27
N ARG A 259 -13.55 -5.40 13.56
CA ARG A 259 -13.89 -4.04 14.02
C ARG A 259 -15.38 -3.88 14.29
N TYR A 260 -16.26 -4.58 13.57
CA TYR A 260 -17.72 -4.52 13.78
C TYR A 260 -18.14 -5.07 15.15
N ALA A 261 -17.34 -5.97 15.75
CA ALA A 261 -17.62 -6.53 17.07
C ALA A 261 -17.51 -5.50 18.22
N PHE A 262 -16.90 -4.34 17.97
CA PHE A 262 -16.79 -3.25 18.94
C PHE A 262 -17.91 -2.23 18.83
N PHE A 263 -18.81 -2.40 17.86
CA PHE A 263 -19.92 -1.48 17.61
C PHE A 263 -21.26 -2.21 17.69
N ASP A 264 -22.31 -1.48 18.06
CA ASP A 264 -23.69 -1.96 17.94
C ASP A 264 -24.14 -1.78 16.48
N TYR A 265 -23.80 -2.80 15.66
CA TYR A 265 -23.90 -2.78 14.21
C TYR A 265 -25.05 -3.63 13.73
N SER A 266 -25.95 -3.02 12.95
CA SER A 266 -26.99 -3.71 12.17
C SER A 266 -26.61 -3.72 10.69
N ALA A 267 -27.06 -4.73 9.96
CA ALA A 267 -26.75 -4.86 8.54
C ALA A 267 -27.23 -3.63 7.74
N GLY A 268 -26.28 -2.93 7.09
CA GLY A 268 -26.53 -1.70 6.35
C GLY A 268 -26.20 -0.40 7.09
N ASP A 269 -25.86 -0.47 8.37
CA ASP A 269 -25.44 0.68 9.17
C ASP A 269 -24.04 1.19 8.81
N VAL A 270 -23.80 2.46 9.12
CA VAL A 270 -22.47 3.09 9.06
C VAL A 270 -21.85 3.03 10.45
N LEU A 271 -20.58 2.61 10.53
CA LEU A 271 -19.81 2.65 11.77
C LEU A 271 -19.65 4.11 12.22
N SER A 272 -20.27 4.48 13.35
CA SER A 272 -20.11 5.78 14.00
C SER A 272 -19.62 5.59 15.44
N MET A 273 -18.92 6.60 15.97
CA MET A 273 -18.47 6.55 17.37
C MET A 273 -19.62 6.53 18.38
N GLU A 274 -20.80 7.01 17.99
CA GLU A 274 -22.00 6.96 18.82
C GLU A 274 -22.48 5.53 19.09
N LYS A 275 -22.19 4.60 18.18
CA LYS A 275 -22.52 3.18 18.29
C LYS A 275 -21.39 2.34 18.89
N TRP A 276 -20.36 2.96 19.44
CA TRP A 276 -19.26 2.27 20.09
C TRP A 276 -19.72 1.64 21.41
N VAL A 277 -19.68 0.30 21.51
CA VAL A 277 -20.09 -0.47 22.70
C VAL A 277 -18.91 -1.16 23.38
N GLY A 278 -17.69 -0.96 22.89
CA GLY A 278 -16.47 -1.56 23.43
C GLY A 278 -16.52 -3.09 23.41
N LEU A 279 -16.30 -3.73 24.55
CA LEU A 279 -16.22 -5.19 24.68
C LEU A 279 -17.57 -5.85 25.01
N LYS A 280 -18.70 -5.16 24.87
CA LYS A 280 -20.03 -5.68 25.19
C LYS A 280 -20.29 -7.04 24.53
N TRP A 281 -20.07 -7.13 23.23
CA TRP A 281 -20.33 -8.34 22.46
C TRP A 281 -19.33 -9.48 22.75
N PHE A 282 -18.16 -9.16 23.29
CA PHE A 282 -17.21 -10.16 23.74
C PHE A 282 -17.56 -10.71 25.14
N LYS A 283 -18.23 -9.92 25.99
CA LYS A 283 -18.68 -10.33 27.31
C LYS A 283 -19.99 -11.11 27.26
N ALA A 284 -20.91 -10.72 26.41
CA ALA A 284 -22.26 -11.30 26.31
C ALA A 284 -22.28 -12.86 26.24
N PRO A 285 -21.39 -13.55 25.51
CA PRO A 285 -21.36 -15.01 25.50
C PRO A 285 -20.95 -15.63 26.85
N PHE A 286 -20.25 -14.89 27.73
CA PHE A 286 -19.83 -15.36 29.05
C PHE A 286 -20.85 -15.07 30.15
N ASP A 287 -21.83 -14.22 29.89
CA ASP A 287 -22.90 -13.90 30.87
C ASP A 287 -23.90 -15.04 30.97
N ASN A 288 -24.07 -15.84 29.92
CA ASN A 288 -24.92 -17.03 29.96
C ASN A 288 -24.11 -18.27 30.40
N PRO A 289 -24.47 -18.94 31.54
CA PRO A 289 -23.72 -20.07 32.05
C PRO A 289 -23.58 -21.25 31.09
N ALA A 290 -24.62 -21.54 30.29
CA ALA A 290 -24.60 -22.61 29.30
C ALA A 290 -23.62 -22.32 28.19
N THR A 291 -23.67 -21.12 27.57
CA THR A 291 -22.79 -20.68 26.51
C THR A 291 -21.32 -20.61 27.02
N ARG A 292 -21.14 -20.13 28.25
CA ARG A 292 -19.80 -20.07 28.88
C ARG A 292 -19.17 -21.46 29.01
N SER A 293 -19.93 -22.46 29.47
CA SER A 293 -19.41 -23.83 29.62
C SER A 293 -19.00 -24.43 28.27
N ASP A 294 -19.80 -24.20 27.23
CA ASP A 294 -19.51 -24.67 25.87
C ASP A 294 -18.28 -23.99 25.28
N ILE A 295 -18.16 -22.66 25.42
CA ILE A 295 -16.97 -21.92 24.97
C ILE A 295 -15.70 -22.44 25.66
N LEU A 296 -15.74 -22.60 26.98
CA LEU A 296 -14.58 -23.09 27.72
C LEU A 296 -14.21 -24.52 27.32
N ARG A 297 -15.19 -25.41 27.07
CA ARG A 297 -14.97 -26.75 26.57
C ARG A 297 -14.30 -26.74 25.18
N VAL A 298 -14.82 -25.95 24.24
CA VAL A 298 -14.25 -25.83 22.90
C VAL A 298 -12.84 -25.24 22.96
N LEU A 299 -12.62 -24.18 23.74
CA LEU A 299 -11.30 -23.58 23.93
C LEU A 299 -10.28 -24.57 24.48
N LYS A 300 -10.66 -25.30 25.52
CA LYS A 300 -9.80 -26.37 26.13
C LYS A 300 -9.43 -27.43 25.08
N ASN A 301 -10.40 -27.91 24.31
CA ASN A 301 -10.16 -28.93 23.30
C ASN A 301 -9.25 -28.38 22.17
N THR A 302 -9.50 -27.15 21.69
CA THR A 302 -8.67 -26.53 20.67
C THR A 302 -7.25 -26.33 21.12
N LEU A 303 -7.04 -25.83 22.36
CA LEU A 303 -5.70 -25.66 22.93
C LEU A 303 -4.99 -27.02 23.14
N ALA A 304 -5.71 -28.02 23.59
CA ALA A 304 -5.14 -29.36 23.77
C ALA A 304 -4.71 -29.97 22.42
N MET A 305 -5.58 -29.92 21.42
CA MET A 305 -5.27 -30.46 20.09
C MET A 305 -4.13 -29.68 19.41
N SER A 306 -4.16 -28.34 19.47
CA SER A 306 -3.08 -27.50 18.90
C SER A 306 -1.75 -27.71 19.64
N GLY A 307 -1.79 -27.80 20.99
CA GLY A 307 -0.61 -28.08 21.81
C GLY A 307 0.00 -29.45 21.50
N LEU A 308 -0.83 -30.51 21.44
CA LEU A 308 -0.38 -31.82 21.01
C LEU A 308 0.18 -31.81 19.60
N GLY A 309 -0.49 -31.13 18.65
CA GLY A 309 0.00 -30.98 17.27
C GLY A 309 1.38 -30.36 17.20
N ILE A 310 1.62 -29.29 17.96
CA ILE A 310 2.94 -28.64 18.01
C ILE A 310 4.00 -29.59 18.63
N LEU A 311 3.66 -30.30 19.70
CA LEU A 311 4.60 -31.21 20.36
C LEU A 311 4.94 -32.45 19.53
N THR A 312 4.00 -32.89 18.67
CA THR A 312 4.20 -34.09 17.84
C THR A 312 4.74 -33.80 16.45
N SER A 313 4.74 -32.53 16.02
CA SER A 313 5.27 -32.11 14.71
C SER A 313 6.78 -31.88 14.68
N TRP A 314 7.47 -32.14 15.80
CA TRP A 314 8.95 -32.07 15.93
C TRP A 314 9.62 -33.39 15.61
#